data_8825eea6ae7001670c0c5a2691b58b8a
#
_entry.id   8825eea6ae7001670c0c5a2691b58b8a
#
_cell.length_a   1.000
_cell.length_b   1.000
_cell.length_c   1.000
_cell.angle_alpha   90.00
_cell.angle_beta   90.00
_cell.angle_gamma   90.00
#
_symmetry.space_group_name_H-M   'P 1'
#
loop_
_entity.id
_entity.type
_entity.pdbx_description
1 polymer ?
#
loop_
_entity_poly.entity_id
_entity_poly.type
_entity_poly.pdbx_seq_one_letter_code
_entity_poly.pdbx_strand_id
1 'polypeptide(L)'
;MEPGNTPPVDIYSFLHYIPQRLLGNWIARAQNVSNNMNELYGEYLDRIEMRRRKVGSIGSFMDIALDQNEKLGLTRHQLYFLGGVLMEGGSDTSSSIILAFIHAMTKWGDVLKKAQCEIDAVVGEDRTPVWSDYERLPYVAAIVKEAMRWRPVVPLAFPHAAAEGKTPTPVHF
;
A
#
# COMPACT_ATOMS: atom_id res chain seq x y z
N MET A 1 -5.27 1.81 11.41
CA MET A 1 -5.96 1.29 12.63
C MET A 1 -5.53 -0.15 12.83
N GLU A 2 -5.09 -0.51 14.02
CA GLU A 2 -4.75 -1.90 14.29
C GLU A 2 -6.02 -2.77 14.29
N PRO A 3 -5.99 -3.94 13.63
CA PRO A 3 -7.10 -4.89 13.68
C PRO A 3 -7.44 -5.24 15.13
N GLY A 4 -8.72 -5.19 15.48
CA GLY A 4 -9.20 -5.49 16.84
C GLY A 4 -9.38 -4.29 17.78
N ASN A 5 -8.92 -3.11 17.40
CA ASN A 5 -9.06 -1.90 18.22
C ASN A 5 -10.36 -1.12 17.99
N THR A 6 -11.16 -1.53 17.02
CA THR A 6 -12.51 -1.00 16.74
C THR A 6 -13.54 -2.10 16.93
N PRO A 7 -14.66 -1.83 17.63
CA PRO A 7 -15.73 -2.80 17.69
C PRO A 7 -16.30 -3.05 16.29
N PRO A 8 -16.72 -4.27 15.97
CA PRO A 8 -17.21 -4.65 14.64
C PRO A 8 -18.63 -4.09 14.37
N VAL A 9 -18.74 -2.77 14.41
CA VAL A 9 -20.02 -2.04 14.29
C VAL A 9 -20.66 -2.17 12.90
N ASP A 10 -19.82 -2.40 11.88
CA ASP A 10 -20.27 -2.63 10.50
C ASP A 10 -20.96 -3.99 10.33
N ILE A 11 -20.64 -4.95 11.22
CA ILE A 11 -21.25 -6.28 11.23
C ILE A 11 -22.42 -6.32 12.22
N TYR A 12 -22.22 -5.73 13.39
CA TYR A 12 -23.21 -5.75 14.49
C TYR A 12 -23.72 -4.33 14.77
N SER A 13 -24.70 -3.87 14.02
CA SER A 13 -25.23 -2.51 14.09
C SER A 13 -25.77 -2.12 15.48
N PHE A 14 -26.17 -3.08 16.33
CA PHE A 14 -26.63 -2.81 17.70
C PHE A 14 -25.50 -2.22 18.58
N LEU A 15 -24.24 -2.40 18.24
CA LEU A 15 -23.10 -1.84 18.97
C LEU A 15 -23.09 -0.30 18.94
N HIS A 16 -23.74 0.32 17.97
CA HIS A 16 -23.91 1.79 17.93
C HIS A 16 -24.73 2.34 19.11
N TYR A 17 -25.60 1.52 19.70
CA TYR A 17 -26.44 1.93 20.84
C TYR A 17 -25.75 1.79 22.18
N ILE A 18 -24.58 1.13 22.24
CA ILE A 18 -23.80 0.95 23.46
C ILE A 18 -23.01 2.22 23.77
N PRO A 19 -23.00 2.72 25.03
CA PRO A 19 -22.23 3.88 25.41
C PRO A 19 -20.75 3.72 25.04
N GLN A 20 -20.19 4.68 24.30
CA GLN A 20 -18.83 4.63 23.74
C GLN A 20 -17.75 4.34 24.79
N ARG A 21 -17.91 4.85 26.01
CA ARG A 21 -16.96 4.63 27.11
C ARG A 21 -16.77 3.17 27.49
N LEU A 22 -17.79 2.32 27.21
CA LEU A 22 -17.71 0.86 27.44
C LEU A 22 -17.02 0.13 26.28
N LEU A 23 -16.92 0.78 25.12
CA LEU A 23 -16.29 0.26 23.90
C LEU A 23 -15.00 1.03 23.55
N GLY A 24 -14.30 1.60 24.53
CA GLY A 24 -13.01 2.26 24.35
C GLY A 24 -13.06 3.58 23.58
N ASN A 25 -14.17 4.31 23.64
CA ASN A 25 -14.37 5.61 22.99
C ASN A 25 -14.02 5.60 21.49
N TRP A 26 -14.39 4.53 20.80
CA TRP A 26 -14.00 4.27 19.41
C TRP A 26 -14.44 5.38 18.43
N ILE A 27 -15.62 6.01 18.66
CA ILE A 27 -16.09 7.11 17.78
C ILE A 27 -15.17 8.32 17.91
N ALA A 28 -14.81 8.72 19.13
CA ALA A 28 -13.89 9.84 19.34
C ALA A 28 -12.51 9.56 18.74
N ARG A 29 -12.03 8.31 18.85
CA ARG A 29 -10.77 7.87 18.22
C ARG A 29 -10.87 7.90 16.69
N ALA A 30 -11.96 7.40 16.12
CA ALA A 30 -12.20 7.45 14.68
C ALA A 30 -12.28 8.89 14.18
N GLN A 31 -12.91 9.79 14.92
CA GLN A 31 -13.00 11.22 14.61
C GLN A 31 -11.61 11.87 14.59
N ASN A 32 -10.76 11.57 15.57
CA ASN A 32 -9.39 12.09 15.61
C ASN A 32 -8.56 11.60 14.43
N VAL A 33 -8.67 10.31 14.07
CA VAL A 33 -8.00 9.77 12.88
C VAL A 33 -8.49 10.47 11.62
N SER A 34 -9.81 10.63 11.47
CA SER A 34 -10.40 11.32 10.32
C SER A 34 -9.90 12.76 10.21
N ASN A 35 -9.84 13.49 11.32
CA ASN A 35 -9.35 14.87 11.35
C ASN A 35 -7.86 14.94 10.94
N ASN A 36 -7.03 14.07 11.49
CA ASN A 36 -5.61 14.00 11.14
C ASN A 36 -5.39 13.65 9.67
N MET A 37 -6.16 12.70 9.13
CA MET A 37 -6.09 12.36 7.70
C MET A 37 -6.52 13.54 6.82
N ASN A 38 -7.60 14.23 7.17
CA ASN A 38 -8.06 15.42 6.44
C ASN A 38 -7.00 16.52 6.43
N GLU A 39 -6.36 16.78 7.56
CA GLU A 39 -5.30 17.77 7.68
C GLU A 39 -4.07 17.38 6.84
N LEU A 40 -3.58 16.15 7.02
CA LEU A 40 -2.38 15.64 6.35
C LEU A 40 -2.56 15.62 4.82
N TYR A 41 -3.65 15.01 4.34
CA TYR A 41 -3.88 14.89 2.90
C TYR A 41 -4.22 16.23 2.26
N GLY A 42 -4.93 17.08 2.99
CA GLY A 42 -5.19 18.47 2.57
C GLY A 42 -3.91 19.26 2.39
N GLU A 43 -2.97 19.17 3.35
CA GLU A 43 -1.66 19.81 3.24
C GLU A 43 -0.86 19.31 2.03
N TYR A 44 -0.88 18.00 1.75
CA TYR A 44 -0.20 17.47 0.56
C TYR A 44 -0.79 18.03 -0.74
N LEU A 45 -2.11 18.13 -0.85
CA LEU A 45 -2.73 18.72 -2.02
C LEU A 45 -2.35 20.20 -2.16
N ASP A 46 -2.36 20.96 -1.06
CA ASP A 46 -1.92 22.36 -1.04
C ASP A 46 -0.48 22.53 -1.52
N ARG A 47 0.43 21.64 -1.09
CA ARG A 47 1.83 21.63 -1.54
C ARG A 47 1.94 21.36 -3.04
N ILE A 48 1.12 20.45 -3.58
CA ILE A 48 1.08 20.16 -5.02
C ILE A 48 0.59 21.37 -5.78
N GLU A 49 -0.49 22.01 -5.36
CA GLU A 49 -1.03 23.21 -5.98
C GLU A 49 -0.03 24.37 -5.93
N MET A 50 0.64 24.59 -4.78
CA MET A 50 1.70 25.60 -4.66
C MET A 50 2.87 25.32 -5.61
N ARG A 51 3.32 24.08 -5.72
CA ARG A 51 4.35 23.69 -6.68
C ARG A 51 3.89 23.99 -8.12
N ARG A 52 2.67 23.58 -8.47
CA ARG A 52 2.11 23.82 -9.82
C ARG A 52 2.08 25.31 -10.18
N ARG A 53 1.75 26.19 -9.22
CA ARG A 53 1.78 27.64 -9.43
C ARG A 53 3.20 28.17 -9.70
N LYS A 54 4.24 27.55 -9.12
CA LYS A 54 5.63 28.01 -9.24
C LYS A 54 6.34 27.47 -10.49
N VAL A 55 6.21 26.17 -10.76
CA VAL A 55 6.99 25.47 -11.80
C VAL A 55 6.12 24.70 -12.81
N GLY A 56 4.82 24.78 -12.70
CA GLY A 56 3.88 24.07 -13.57
C GLY A 56 3.68 22.59 -13.21
N SER A 57 3.03 21.87 -14.12
CA SER A 57 2.84 20.43 -14.03
C SER A 57 4.17 19.72 -14.33
N ILE A 58 4.46 18.68 -13.54
CA ILE A 58 5.60 17.77 -13.76
C ILE A 58 5.15 16.37 -14.23
N GLY A 59 3.86 16.21 -14.55
CA GLY A 59 3.31 14.94 -15.01
C GLY A 59 3.12 13.89 -13.91
N SER A 60 3.06 14.29 -12.63
CA SER A 60 2.72 13.37 -11.55
C SER A 60 1.27 12.91 -11.64
N PHE A 61 0.93 11.79 -10.99
CA PHE A 61 -0.45 11.30 -10.92
C PHE A 61 -1.43 12.39 -10.49
N MET A 62 -1.11 13.15 -9.46
CA MET A 62 -1.98 14.23 -8.97
C MET A 62 -2.04 15.43 -9.93
N ASP A 63 -1.00 15.69 -10.71
CA ASP A 63 -1.08 16.67 -11.78
C ASP A 63 -2.12 16.27 -12.83
N ILE A 64 -2.08 14.98 -13.25
CA ILE A 64 -3.02 14.44 -14.22
C ILE A 64 -4.46 14.46 -13.66
N ALA A 65 -4.63 14.07 -12.40
CA ALA A 65 -5.94 14.09 -11.73
C ALA A 65 -6.52 15.52 -11.66
N LEU A 66 -5.70 16.50 -11.33
CA LEU A 66 -6.09 17.91 -11.29
C LEU A 66 -6.43 18.45 -12.68
N ASP A 67 -5.65 18.11 -13.70
CA ASP A 67 -5.90 18.55 -15.08
C ASP A 67 -7.18 17.93 -15.66
N GLN A 68 -7.52 16.72 -15.23
CA GLN A 68 -8.74 16.01 -15.67
C GLN A 68 -9.96 16.29 -14.77
N ASN A 69 -9.83 17.07 -13.72
CA ASN A 69 -10.88 17.21 -12.72
C ASN A 69 -12.17 17.82 -13.23
N GLU A 70 -12.12 18.62 -14.28
CA GLU A 70 -13.35 19.13 -14.96
C GLU A 70 -14.22 17.98 -15.49
N LYS A 71 -13.59 16.88 -15.95
CA LYS A 71 -14.30 15.68 -16.43
C LYS A 71 -14.66 14.73 -15.30
N LEU A 72 -13.79 14.61 -14.29
CA LEU A 72 -13.98 13.70 -13.17
C LEU A 72 -15.00 14.19 -12.15
N GLY A 73 -15.16 15.51 -12.03
CA GLY A 73 -16.11 16.13 -11.11
C GLY A 73 -15.82 15.86 -9.63
N LEU A 74 -14.55 15.57 -9.28
CA LEU A 74 -14.16 15.25 -7.90
C LEU A 74 -14.14 16.52 -7.05
N THR A 75 -14.69 16.43 -5.85
CA THR A 75 -14.56 17.46 -4.83
C THR A 75 -13.10 17.56 -4.36
N ARG A 76 -12.74 18.70 -3.74
CA ARG A 76 -11.41 18.86 -3.14
C ARG A 76 -11.09 17.74 -2.13
N HIS A 77 -12.07 17.35 -1.33
CA HIS A 77 -11.96 16.25 -0.37
C HIS A 77 -11.60 14.92 -1.08
N GLN A 78 -12.31 14.58 -2.15
CA GLN A 78 -12.03 13.37 -2.92
C GLN A 78 -10.64 13.40 -3.58
N LEU A 79 -10.21 14.56 -4.07
CA LEU A 79 -8.87 14.72 -4.66
C LEU A 79 -7.76 14.47 -3.65
N TYR A 80 -7.81 15.08 -2.46
CA TYR A 80 -6.73 14.85 -1.50
C TYR A 80 -6.78 13.46 -0.88
N PHE A 81 -7.96 12.84 -0.72
CA PHE A 81 -8.05 11.44 -0.32
C PHE A 81 -7.50 10.50 -1.40
N LEU A 82 -7.77 10.77 -2.67
CA LEU A 82 -7.19 10.00 -3.79
C LEU A 82 -5.66 10.00 -3.72
N GLY A 83 -5.04 11.15 -3.53
CA GLY A 83 -3.59 11.26 -3.37
C GLY A 83 -3.07 10.60 -2.10
N GLY A 84 -3.76 10.79 -0.97
CA GLY A 84 -3.40 10.21 0.32
C GLY A 84 -3.42 8.70 0.33
N VAL A 85 -4.47 8.08 -0.19
CA VAL A 85 -4.61 6.62 -0.28
C VAL A 85 -3.52 6.00 -1.16
N LEU A 86 -3.18 6.65 -2.28
CA LEU A 86 -2.08 6.18 -3.13
C LEU A 86 -0.72 6.27 -2.43
N MET A 87 -0.50 7.32 -1.66
CA MET A 87 0.73 7.49 -0.89
C MET A 87 0.84 6.43 0.22
N GLU A 88 -0.23 6.18 0.99
CA GLU A 88 -0.25 5.14 2.02
C GLU A 88 -0.06 3.75 1.41
N GLY A 89 -0.81 3.42 0.36
CA GLY A 89 -0.70 2.13 -0.32
C GLY A 89 0.69 1.88 -0.88
N GLY A 90 1.37 2.92 -1.38
CA GLY A 90 2.69 2.82 -2.00
C GLY A 90 3.86 2.80 -1.02
N SER A 91 3.75 3.44 0.14
CA SER A 91 4.88 3.57 1.07
C SER A 91 5.06 2.35 1.97
N ASP A 92 4.02 1.93 2.66
CA ASP A 92 4.13 0.91 3.70
C ASP A 92 4.26 -0.51 3.14
N THR A 93 3.58 -0.81 2.05
CA THR A 93 3.58 -2.17 1.48
C THR A 93 4.96 -2.53 0.92
N SER A 94 5.56 -1.64 0.14
CA SER A 94 6.90 -1.85 -0.43
C SER A 94 7.97 -1.89 0.66
N SER A 95 7.90 -1.02 1.65
CA SER A 95 8.82 -1.01 2.78
C SER A 95 8.74 -2.31 3.59
N SER A 96 7.53 -2.80 3.84
CA SER A 96 7.31 -4.02 4.61
C SER A 96 7.90 -5.25 3.92
N ILE A 97 7.74 -5.39 2.59
CA ILE A 97 8.32 -6.53 1.88
C ILE A 97 9.85 -6.45 1.81
N ILE A 98 10.42 -5.25 1.68
CA ILE A 98 11.88 -5.05 1.71
C ILE A 98 12.43 -5.43 3.09
N LEU A 99 11.78 -5.03 4.18
CA LEU A 99 12.17 -5.41 5.54
C LEU A 99 12.05 -6.92 5.76
N ALA A 100 10.99 -7.55 5.25
CA ALA A 100 10.84 -9.01 5.30
C ALA A 100 11.97 -9.72 4.54
N PHE A 101 12.33 -9.21 3.35
CA PHE A 101 13.44 -9.72 2.56
C PHE A 101 14.78 -9.58 3.31
N ILE A 102 15.09 -8.40 3.87
CA ILE A 102 16.32 -8.19 4.65
C ILE A 102 16.37 -9.14 5.84
N HIS A 103 15.26 -9.28 6.58
CA HIS A 103 15.16 -10.21 7.70
C HIS A 103 15.40 -11.67 7.26
N ALA A 104 14.83 -12.07 6.10
CA ALA A 104 15.07 -13.40 5.56
C ALA A 104 16.55 -13.62 5.22
N MET A 105 17.21 -12.65 4.60
CA MET A 105 18.63 -12.75 4.20
C MET A 105 19.57 -12.79 5.41
N THR A 106 19.24 -12.10 6.50
CA THR A 106 20.02 -12.19 7.75
C THR A 106 19.87 -13.57 8.42
N LYS A 107 18.70 -14.20 8.30
CA LYS A 107 18.41 -15.51 8.90
C LYS A 107 18.98 -16.67 8.10
N TRP A 108 18.97 -16.57 6.78
CA TRP A 108 19.40 -17.63 5.85
C TRP A 108 20.55 -17.13 4.97
N GLY A 109 21.75 -17.03 5.57
CA GLY A 109 22.94 -16.51 4.89
C GLY A 109 23.44 -17.33 3.71
N ASP A 110 23.14 -18.63 3.66
CA ASP A 110 23.41 -19.51 2.51
C ASP A 110 22.53 -19.14 1.30
N VAL A 111 21.27 -18.81 1.52
CA VAL A 111 20.35 -18.29 0.49
C VAL A 111 20.86 -16.97 -0.06
N LEU A 112 21.31 -16.07 0.83
CA LEU A 112 21.90 -14.79 0.43
C LEU A 112 23.12 -14.97 -0.47
N LYS A 113 24.07 -15.82 -0.04
CA LYS A 113 25.29 -16.12 -0.83
C LYS A 113 24.95 -16.66 -2.22
N LYS A 114 23.99 -17.58 -2.31
CA LYS A 114 23.57 -18.14 -3.60
C LYS A 114 22.94 -17.06 -4.50
N ALA A 115 22.14 -16.15 -3.93
CA ALA A 115 21.57 -15.03 -4.67
C ALA A 115 22.66 -14.07 -5.19
N GLN A 116 23.65 -13.76 -4.35
CA GLN A 116 24.80 -12.94 -4.73
C GLN A 116 25.58 -13.59 -5.89
N CYS A 117 25.89 -14.90 -5.79
CA CYS A 117 26.56 -15.61 -6.88
C CYS A 117 25.78 -15.54 -8.22
N GLU A 118 24.45 -15.65 -8.19
CA GLU A 118 23.64 -15.52 -9.40
C GLU A 118 23.72 -14.10 -9.97
N ILE A 119 23.61 -13.06 -9.12
CA ILE A 119 23.70 -11.67 -9.55
C ILE A 119 25.09 -11.40 -10.14
N ASP A 120 26.17 -11.81 -9.45
CA ASP A 120 27.55 -11.58 -9.90
C ASP A 120 27.82 -12.28 -11.25
N ALA A 121 27.28 -13.48 -11.44
CA ALA A 121 27.44 -14.23 -12.70
C ALA A 121 26.67 -13.61 -13.89
N VAL A 122 25.51 -12.99 -13.65
CA VAL A 122 24.62 -12.46 -14.70
C VAL A 122 24.85 -10.97 -14.97
N VAL A 123 25.11 -10.20 -13.93
CA VAL A 123 25.20 -8.74 -13.96
C VAL A 123 26.65 -8.28 -13.92
N GLY A 124 27.50 -8.97 -13.16
CA GLY A 124 28.88 -8.58 -12.87
C GLY A 124 28.95 -7.48 -11.80
N GLU A 125 30.17 -7.00 -11.56
CA GLU A 125 30.43 -5.98 -10.53
C GLU A 125 30.33 -4.54 -11.07
N ASP A 126 30.34 -4.36 -12.40
CA ASP A 126 30.51 -3.05 -13.05
C ASP A 126 29.21 -2.24 -13.17
N ARG A 127 28.06 -2.85 -12.93
CA ARG A 127 26.76 -2.20 -13.10
C ARG A 127 25.70 -2.67 -12.10
N THR A 128 24.69 -1.83 -11.90
CA THR A 128 23.49 -2.22 -11.14
C THR A 128 22.57 -3.09 -12.00
N PRO A 129 21.89 -4.11 -11.42
CA PRO A 129 20.84 -4.87 -12.10
C PRO A 129 19.76 -3.95 -12.69
N VAL A 130 19.27 -4.28 -13.87
CA VAL A 130 18.17 -3.59 -14.54
C VAL A 130 17.04 -4.56 -14.82
N TRP A 131 15.85 -4.05 -15.17
CA TRP A 131 14.67 -4.89 -15.35
C TRP A 131 14.84 -5.98 -16.41
N SER A 132 15.63 -5.73 -17.46
CA SER A 132 15.92 -6.74 -18.49
C SER A 132 16.77 -7.92 -18.00
N ASP A 133 17.36 -7.84 -16.81
CA ASP A 133 18.09 -8.97 -16.21
C ASP A 133 17.16 -9.96 -15.50
N TYR A 134 15.91 -9.59 -15.22
CA TYR A 134 14.97 -10.35 -14.39
C TYR A 134 14.81 -11.81 -14.83
N GLU A 135 14.68 -12.05 -16.14
CA GLU A 135 14.51 -13.40 -16.69
C GLU A 135 15.77 -14.28 -16.53
N ARG A 136 16.92 -13.65 -16.37
CA ARG A 136 18.22 -14.33 -16.16
C ARG A 136 18.58 -14.52 -14.70
N LEU A 137 17.72 -14.04 -13.77
CA LEU A 137 17.88 -14.09 -12.31
C LEU A 137 16.77 -14.94 -11.67
N PRO A 138 16.59 -16.21 -12.08
CA PRO A 138 15.47 -17.04 -11.61
C PRO A 138 15.52 -17.32 -10.12
N TYR A 139 16.70 -17.45 -9.52
CA TYR A 139 16.82 -17.70 -8.09
C TYR A 139 16.47 -16.46 -7.27
N VAL A 140 16.94 -15.30 -7.68
CA VAL A 140 16.55 -14.01 -7.06
C VAL A 140 15.04 -13.79 -7.20
N ALA A 141 14.47 -14.06 -8.37
CA ALA A 141 13.03 -13.97 -8.59
C ALA A 141 12.24 -14.92 -7.67
N ALA A 142 12.75 -16.13 -7.45
CA ALA A 142 12.16 -17.09 -6.52
C ALA A 142 12.23 -16.62 -5.06
N ILE A 143 13.35 -16.01 -4.65
CA ILE A 143 13.49 -15.43 -3.30
C ILE A 143 12.46 -14.31 -3.07
N VAL A 144 12.25 -13.42 -4.05
CA VAL A 144 11.25 -12.35 -3.94
C VAL A 144 9.86 -12.94 -3.74
N LYS A 145 9.47 -13.93 -4.53
CA LYS A 145 8.19 -14.63 -4.40
C LYS A 145 8.04 -15.30 -3.03
N GLU A 146 9.12 -15.97 -2.57
CA GLU A 146 9.13 -16.66 -1.28
C GLU A 146 9.07 -15.69 -0.10
N ALA A 147 9.73 -14.53 -0.18
CA ALA A 147 9.62 -13.48 0.84
C ALA A 147 8.17 -12.98 0.97
N MET A 148 7.48 -12.77 -0.15
CA MET A 148 6.06 -12.39 -0.17
C MET A 148 5.16 -13.49 0.41
N ARG A 149 5.46 -14.76 0.13
CA ARG A 149 4.72 -15.89 0.70
C ARG A 149 4.97 -16.03 2.21
N TRP A 150 6.22 -15.91 2.64
CA TRP A 150 6.62 -16.09 4.04
C TRP A 150 6.11 -14.98 4.97
N ARG A 151 6.15 -13.75 4.49
CA ARG A 151 5.69 -12.56 5.23
C ARG A 151 4.81 -11.68 4.32
N PRO A 152 3.58 -12.11 4.04
CA PRO A 152 2.67 -11.30 3.23
C PRO A 152 2.34 -9.99 3.96
N VAL A 153 2.36 -8.88 3.24
CA VAL A 153 2.13 -7.54 3.79
C VAL A 153 0.69 -7.41 4.31
N VAL A 154 -0.28 -7.99 3.58
CA VAL A 154 -1.69 -7.99 3.94
C VAL A 154 -2.18 -9.44 3.97
N PRO A 155 -1.91 -10.18 5.07
CA PRO A 155 -2.13 -11.63 5.14
C PRO A 155 -3.60 -12.05 5.02
N LEU A 156 -4.54 -11.19 5.40
CA LEU A 156 -5.98 -11.44 5.30
C LEU A 156 -6.63 -10.83 4.07
N ALA A 157 -5.84 -10.19 3.18
CA ALA A 157 -6.31 -9.36 2.09
C ALA A 157 -7.29 -8.25 2.54
N PHE A 158 -7.83 -7.49 1.60
CA PHE A 158 -8.92 -6.56 1.90
C PHE A 158 -10.25 -7.27 1.70
N PRO A 159 -11.23 -7.10 2.62
CA PRO A 159 -12.55 -7.67 2.44
C PRO A 159 -13.19 -7.21 1.13
N HIS A 160 -13.62 -8.15 0.31
CA HIS A 160 -14.33 -7.90 -0.94
C HIS A 160 -15.66 -8.67 -0.93
N ALA A 161 -16.69 -8.05 -1.50
CA ALA A 161 -17.95 -8.71 -1.76
C ALA A 161 -18.14 -8.84 -3.27
N ALA A 162 -18.72 -9.95 -3.73
CA ALA A 162 -19.12 -10.08 -5.11
C ALA A 162 -20.29 -9.12 -5.40
N ALA A 163 -20.15 -8.28 -6.43
CA ALA A 163 -21.21 -7.35 -6.83
C ALA A 163 -22.43 -8.08 -7.42
N GLU A 164 -22.21 -9.25 -8.01
CA GLU A 164 -23.24 -10.16 -8.52
C GLU A 164 -22.97 -11.55 -7.96
N GLY A 165 -24.02 -12.28 -7.56
CA GLY A 165 -23.93 -13.63 -6.99
C GLY A 165 -23.50 -14.70 -8.00
N LYS A 166 -22.36 -14.52 -8.65
CA LYS A 166 -21.77 -15.56 -9.49
C LYS A 166 -20.97 -16.52 -8.62
N THR A 167 -21.27 -17.80 -8.74
CA THR A 167 -20.48 -18.85 -8.11
C THR A 167 -19.02 -18.72 -8.58
N PRO A 168 -18.04 -18.65 -7.68
CA PRO A 168 -16.64 -18.59 -8.09
C PRO A 168 -16.31 -19.79 -8.95
N THR A 169 -15.75 -19.56 -10.14
CA THR A 169 -15.17 -20.64 -10.93
C THR A 169 -14.02 -21.25 -10.11
N PRO A 170 -13.99 -22.59 -9.92
CA PRO A 170 -12.88 -23.22 -9.19
C PRO A 170 -11.56 -22.83 -9.85
N VAL A 171 -10.69 -22.18 -9.10
CA VAL A 171 -9.32 -21.92 -9.54
C VAL A 171 -8.53 -23.19 -9.31
N HIS A 172 -8.19 -23.90 -10.38
CA HIS A 172 -7.24 -25.02 -10.32
C HIS A 172 -5.83 -24.41 -10.18
N PHE A 173 -5.20 -24.65 -9.02
CA PHE A 173 -3.80 -24.33 -8.77
C PHE A 173 -2.90 -25.43 -9.34
#